data_0a52b8ebb67e7fee787cfb897687d1ed
#
_entry.id   0a52b8ebb67e7fee787cfb897687d1ed
#
_cell.length_a   1.000
_cell.length_b   1.000
_cell.length_c   1.000
_cell.angle_alpha   90.00
_cell.angle_beta   90.00
_cell.angle_gamma   90.00
#
_symmetry.space_group_name_H-M   'P 1'
#
loop_
_entity.id
_entity.type
_entity.pdbx_description
1 polymer ?
#
loop_
_entity_poly.entity_id
_entity_poly.type
_entity_poly.pdbx_seq_one_letter_code
_entity_poly.pdbx_strand_id
1 'polypeptide(L)'
;VGGDAREEVLFDVDRGWSQDAWDWSDIGDVDGDEMDANEAHVAREEQENVRMADLDVPKRLLVRLERSEARQKAMEGRRKGKAKTAQRRARPSLRVVAGKARGARLVAAEDATTRPMMENVREAVFDMLLSHETRYLGDAAGGGMFLGRKLRWLDLYAGTGSVGIEAMSRGVAEGHFVEADAWCVSNVLQPNLAIAGCKDQGVVHTQTVEKFMENAVNNPQVAGGTFDFVSVTPPYPEADYTALLDMLQSSPLVHPDTVLVIEYPKKARDEMREMCGPLIKFRDRKYGRTRVAIYGPL
;
A
#
# COMPACT_ATOMS: atom_id res chain seq x y z
N VAL A 1 34.77 -50.38 -14.71
CA VAL A 1 33.67 -50.24 -13.74
C VAL A 1 33.41 -48.77 -13.53
N GLY A 2 32.32 -48.29 -14.09
CA GLY A 2 31.92 -46.95 -14.42
C GLY A 2 31.93 -45.91 -13.29
N GLY A 3 32.44 -44.74 -13.63
CA GLY A 3 32.32 -43.50 -12.88
C GLY A 3 31.51 -42.50 -13.67
N ASP A 4 30.40 -42.09 -13.10
CA ASP A 4 29.45 -41.14 -13.63
C ASP A 4 29.99 -39.72 -13.40
N ALA A 5 30.31 -39.00 -14.47
CA ALA A 5 30.80 -37.62 -14.42
C ALA A 5 29.60 -36.70 -14.58
N ARG A 6 29.20 -36.01 -13.52
CA ARG A 6 28.26 -34.88 -13.57
C ARG A 6 29.04 -33.64 -14.00
N GLU A 7 28.76 -33.11 -15.19
CA GLU A 7 29.21 -31.80 -15.64
C GLU A 7 28.52 -30.72 -14.81
N GLU A 8 29.30 -30.00 -14.00
CA GLU A 8 28.88 -28.71 -13.43
C GLU A 8 29.02 -27.63 -14.51
N VAL A 9 27.91 -27.09 -14.94
CA VAL A 9 27.87 -25.88 -15.79
C VAL A 9 28.12 -24.68 -14.91
N LEU A 10 29.38 -24.20 -14.89
CA LEU A 10 29.76 -22.91 -14.34
C LEU A 10 29.21 -21.79 -15.22
N PHE A 11 28.30 -20.98 -14.68
CA PHE A 11 27.85 -19.73 -15.31
C PHE A 11 28.94 -18.66 -15.18
N ASP A 12 29.54 -18.30 -16.30
CA ASP A 12 30.53 -17.23 -16.42
C ASP A 12 29.82 -15.87 -16.53
N VAL A 13 29.99 -15.00 -15.55
CA VAL A 13 29.29 -13.72 -15.39
C VAL A 13 29.95 -12.58 -16.20
N ASP A 14 31.05 -12.82 -16.92
CA ASP A 14 31.90 -11.77 -17.53
C ASP A 14 31.75 -11.63 -19.06
N ARG A 15 30.70 -12.10 -19.71
CA ARG A 15 30.46 -11.76 -21.11
C ARG A 15 29.33 -10.73 -21.26
N GLY A 16 29.77 -9.48 -21.27
CA GLY A 16 28.93 -8.35 -21.65
C GLY A 16 28.30 -8.56 -23.05
N TRP A 17 27.06 -8.18 -23.18
CA TRP A 17 26.33 -8.12 -24.45
C TRP A 17 26.98 -7.08 -25.36
N SER A 18 27.49 -7.48 -26.53
CA SER A 18 27.99 -6.55 -27.55
C SER A 18 26.81 -5.81 -28.17
N GLN A 19 26.96 -4.48 -28.29
CA GLN A 19 25.98 -3.55 -28.85
C GLN A 19 25.89 -3.57 -30.40
N ASP A 20 26.45 -4.56 -31.10
CA ASP A 20 26.60 -4.53 -32.55
C ASP A 20 25.71 -5.58 -33.24
N ALA A 21 24.41 -5.44 -33.19
CA ALA A 21 23.54 -6.27 -34.04
C ALA A 21 22.13 -5.72 -34.30
N TRP A 22 21.92 -4.41 -34.49
CA TRP A 22 20.71 -3.90 -35.16
C TRP A 22 21.01 -2.54 -35.79
N ASP A 23 21.40 -2.56 -37.08
CA ASP A 23 21.52 -1.36 -37.91
C ASP A 23 20.13 -1.04 -38.48
N TRP A 24 19.58 0.13 -38.15
CA TRP A 24 18.27 0.62 -38.57
C TRP A 24 18.35 1.62 -39.74
N SER A 25 19.46 1.67 -40.48
CA SER A 25 19.68 2.68 -41.54
C SER A 25 18.97 2.42 -42.85
N ASP A 26 18.25 1.30 -43.03
CA ASP A 26 17.59 0.93 -44.31
C ASP A 26 16.04 0.96 -44.28
N ILE A 27 15.41 1.75 -43.42
CA ILE A 27 13.98 1.99 -43.52
C ILE A 27 13.79 3.38 -44.14
N GLY A 28 13.54 3.38 -45.46
CA GLY A 28 13.19 4.58 -46.22
C GLY A 28 11.93 5.25 -45.65
N ASP A 29 11.92 6.59 -45.76
CA ASP A 29 10.80 7.45 -45.42
C ASP A 29 9.50 6.94 -46.08
N VAL A 30 8.57 6.49 -45.24
CA VAL A 30 7.19 6.24 -45.64
C VAL A 30 6.38 7.41 -45.12
N ASP A 31 5.81 8.18 -46.05
CA ASP A 31 4.95 9.31 -45.79
C ASP A 31 3.88 8.97 -44.74
N GLY A 32 3.81 9.82 -43.70
CA GLY A 32 2.93 9.60 -42.54
C GLY A 32 1.50 9.95 -42.88
N ASP A 33 0.66 8.94 -42.97
CA ASP A 33 -0.77 9.07 -42.66
C ASP A 33 -0.92 8.80 -41.14
N GLU A 34 -1.32 9.82 -40.42
CA GLU A 34 -1.70 9.70 -39.02
C GLU A 34 -2.91 8.78 -38.86
N MET A 35 -2.66 7.49 -38.58
CA MET A 35 -3.73 6.60 -38.14
C MET A 35 -4.24 7.04 -36.76
N ASP A 36 -5.55 7.29 -36.68
CA ASP A 36 -6.26 7.61 -35.43
C ASP A 36 -5.97 6.53 -34.37
N ALA A 37 -5.65 6.97 -33.14
CA ALA A 37 -5.36 6.08 -32.01
C ALA A 37 -6.44 5.03 -31.75
N ASN A 38 -7.67 5.30 -32.19
CA ASN A 38 -8.81 4.39 -32.10
C ASN A 38 -8.75 3.28 -33.16
N GLU A 39 -8.27 3.57 -34.39
CA GLU A 39 -8.06 2.55 -35.45
C GLU A 39 -6.90 1.63 -35.09
N ALA A 40 -5.83 2.16 -34.48
CA ALA A 40 -4.70 1.35 -33.98
C ALA A 40 -5.11 0.40 -32.83
N HIS A 41 -6.06 0.81 -31.99
CA HIS A 41 -6.61 -0.03 -30.91
C HIS A 41 -7.47 -1.16 -31.49
N VAL A 42 -8.36 -0.85 -32.44
CA VAL A 42 -9.22 -1.84 -33.12
C VAL A 42 -8.38 -2.85 -33.92
N ALA A 43 -7.34 -2.39 -34.63
CA ALA A 43 -6.44 -3.27 -35.38
C ALA A 43 -5.63 -4.21 -34.47
N ARG A 44 -5.27 -3.77 -33.24
CA ARG A 44 -4.61 -4.63 -32.24
C ARG A 44 -5.57 -5.68 -31.67
N GLU A 45 -6.81 -5.30 -31.34
CA GLU A 45 -7.83 -6.26 -30.90
C GLU A 45 -8.19 -7.28 -31.97
N GLU A 46 -8.24 -6.88 -33.26
CA GLU A 46 -8.45 -7.81 -34.36
C GLU A 46 -7.26 -8.75 -34.58
N GLN A 47 -6.01 -8.29 -34.45
CA GLN A 47 -4.81 -9.14 -34.52
C GLN A 47 -4.69 -10.12 -33.34
N GLU A 48 -5.08 -9.74 -32.13
CA GLU A 48 -5.14 -10.67 -30.99
C GLU A 48 -6.24 -11.71 -31.15
N ASN A 49 -7.40 -11.34 -31.69
CA ASN A 49 -8.50 -12.26 -32.01
C ASN A 49 -8.15 -13.27 -33.11
N VAL A 50 -7.41 -12.86 -34.13
CA VAL A 50 -6.95 -13.77 -35.21
C VAL A 50 -5.91 -14.78 -34.69
N ARG A 51 -5.02 -14.39 -33.77
CA ARG A 51 -4.05 -15.30 -33.14
C ARG A 51 -4.70 -16.36 -32.21
N MET A 52 -5.83 -16.05 -31.61
CA MET A 52 -6.59 -17.02 -30.80
C MET A 52 -7.41 -18.01 -31.60
N ALA A 53 -7.83 -17.65 -32.85
CA ALA A 53 -8.60 -18.51 -33.71
C ALA A 53 -7.77 -19.65 -34.37
N ASP A 54 -6.45 -19.49 -34.47
CA ASP A 54 -5.52 -20.47 -35.06
C ASP A 54 -4.99 -21.53 -34.07
N LEU A 55 -5.33 -21.39 -32.78
CA LEU A 55 -5.00 -22.40 -31.76
C LEU A 55 -6.12 -23.44 -31.73
N ASP A 56 -5.80 -24.72 -32.02
CA ASP A 56 -6.71 -25.85 -31.84
C ASP A 56 -7.03 -26.08 -30.36
N VAL A 57 -7.79 -25.13 -29.80
CA VAL A 57 -8.18 -25.14 -28.38
C VAL A 57 -9.35 -26.10 -28.22
N PRO A 58 -9.24 -27.13 -27.37
CA PRO A 58 -10.32 -28.09 -27.14
C PRO A 58 -11.63 -27.37 -26.78
N LYS A 59 -12.72 -27.67 -27.47
CA LYS A 59 -14.06 -27.06 -27.26
C LYS A 59 -14.49 -26.99 -25.80
N ARG A 60 -14.04 -27.94 -24.95
CA ARG A 60 -14.28 -27.94 -23.50
C ARG A 60 -13.59 -26.80 -22.78
N LEU A 61 -12.42 -26.35 -23.27
CA LEU A 61 -11.67 -25.22 -22.67
C LEU A 61 -12.31 -23.90 -23.06
N LEU A 62 -12.75 -23.74 -24.32
CA LEU A 62 -13.49 -22.56 -24.77
C LEU A 62 -14.77 -22.33 -23.97
N VAL A 63 -15.59 -23.38 -23.80
CA VAL A 63 -16.81 -23.30 -22.97
C VAL A 63 -16.50 -22.96 -21.50
N ARG A 64 -15.34 -23.38 -20.99
CA ARG A 64 -14.92 -23.06 -19.62
C ARG A 64 -14.45 -21.61 -19.48
N LEU A 65 -13.75 -21.07 -20.49
CA LEU A 65 -13.35 -19.66 -20.56
C LEU A 65 -14.57 -18.74 -20.69
N GLU A 66 -15.48 -19.02 -21.63
CA GLU A 66 -16.74 -18.26 -21.79
C GLU A 66 -17.59 -18.24 -20.51
N ARG A 67 -17.68 -19.36 -19.80
CA ARG A 67 -18.38 -19.43 -18.51
C ARG A 67 -17.66 -18.65 -17.41
N SER A 68 -16.33 -18.59 -17.44
CA SER A 68 -15.54 -17.81 -16.46
C SER A 68 -15.72 -16.31 -16.71
N GLU A 69 -15.66 -15.87 -17.97
CA GLU A 69 -15.89 -14.48 -18.38
C GLU A 69 -17.33 -14.02 -18.08
N ALA A 70 -18.31 -14.86 -18.41
CA ALA A 70 -19.72 -14.57 -18.09
C ALA A 70 -19.96 -14.46 -16.58
N ARG A 71 -19.28 -15.29 -15.75
CA ARG A 71 -19.31 -15.17 -14.30
C ARG A 71 -18.63 -13.89 -13.81
N GLN A 72 -17.51 -13.52 -14.40
CA GLN A 72 -16.78 -12.30 -14.07
C GLN A 72 -17.58 -11.05 -14.41
N LYS A 73 -18.15 -10.97 -15.62
CA LYS A 73 -19.07 -9.89 -16.04
C LYS A 73 -20.34 -9.82 -15.16
N ALA A 74 -20.91 -10.97 -14.78
CA ALA A 74 -22.07 -11.02 -13.89
C ALA A 74 -21.72 -10.56 -12.44
N MET A 75 -20.52 -10.87 -11.96
CA MET A 75 -20.03 -10.38 -10.66
C MET A 75 -19.75 -8.86 -10.68
N GLU A 76 -19.14 -8.35 -11.76
CA GLU A 76 -18.93 -6.91 -11.94
C GLU A 76 -20.24 -6.14 -12.08
N GLY A 77 -21.20 -6.66 -12.86
CA GLY A 77 -22.55 -6.08 -12.98
C GLY A 77 -23.30 -6.05 -11.65
N ARG A 78 -23.18 -7.12 -10.81
CA ARG A 78 -23.72 -7.15 -9.45
C ARG A 78 -23.02 -6.18 -8.50
N ARG A 79 -21.68 -6.01 -8.62
CA ARG A 79 -20.93 -5.01 -7.83
C ARG A 79 -21.32 -3.59 -8.21
N LYS A 80 -21.38 -3.27 -9.52
CA LYS A 80 -21.80 -1.94 -10.03
C LYS A 80 -23.28 -1.64 -9.71
N GLY A 81 -24.17 -2.63 -9.74
CA GLY A 81 -25.60 -2.47 -9.40
C GLY A 81 -25.83 -2.27 -7.89
N LYS A 82 -25.10 -2.97 -7.02
CA LYS A 82 -25.16 -2.74 -5.56
C LYS A 82 -24.55 -1.41 -5.14
N ALA A 83 -23.52 -0.92 -5.84
CA ALA A 83 -22.88 0.36 -5.52
C ALA A 83 -23.78 1.58 -5.86
N LYS A 84 -24.69 1.46 -6.82
CA LYS A 84 -25.57 2.58 -7.23
C LYS A 84 -26.81 2.78 -6.35
N THR A 85 -27.23 1.80 -5.55
CA THR A 85 -28.49 1.86 -4.78
C THR A 85 -28.34 1.80 -3.27
N ALA A 86 -27.18 1.44 -2.74
CA ALA A 86 -26.95 1.44 -1.29
C ALA A 86 -26.38 2.80 -0.87
N GLN A 87 -27.16 3.59 -0.14
CA GLN A 87 -26.66 4.79 0.53
C GLN A 87 -25.51 4.37 1.46
N ARG A 88 -24.30 4.89 1.22
CA ARG A 88 -23.13 4.62 2.07
C ARG A 88 -23.43 5.02 3.50
N ARG A 89 -23.13 4.14 4.45
CA ARG A 89 -23.38 4.36 5.88
C ARG A 89 -22.11 4.05 6.67
N ALA A 90 -21.96 4.73 7.80
CA ALA A 90 -20.94 4.46 8.78
C ALA A 90 -21.58 3.87 10.04
N ARG A 91 -20.92 2.87 10.66
CA ARG A 91 -21.39 2.25 11.91
C ARG A 91 -20.21 1.97 12.86
N PRO A 92 -20.46 1.91 14.19
CA PRO A 92 -19.44 1.49 15.14
C PRO A 92 -18.94 0.08 14.80
N SER A 93 -17.63 -0.05 14.63
CA SER A 93 -17.00 -1.32 14.19
C SER A 93 -15.70 -1.64 14.89
N LEU A 94 -14.98 -0.63 15.38
CA LEU A 94 -13.63 -0.74 15.90
C LEU A 94 -13.54 -0.12 17.30
N ARG A 95 -12.53 -0.53 18.07
CA ARG A 95 -12.20 0.11 19.35
C ARG A 95 -10.76 0.56 19.38
N VAL A 96 -10.51 1.66 20.07
CA VAL A 96 -9.16 2.05 20.47
C VAL A 96 -8.70 1.10 21.58
N VAL A 97 -7.52 0.51 21.41
CA VAL A 97 -7.04 -0.60 22.27
C VAL A 97 -6.43 -0.05 23.56
N ALA A 98 -5.62 1.00 23.47
CA ALA A 98 -4.88 1.53 24.60
C ALA A 98 -4.80 3.06 24.62
N GLY A 99 -4.22 3.62 25.67
CA GLY A 99 -3.98 5.04 25.82
C GLY A 99 -5.18 5.84 26.33
N LYS A 100 -5.17 7.15 26.09
CA LYS A 100 -6.15 8.11 26.61
C LYS A 100 -7.58 7.85 26.11
N ALA A 101 -7.71 7.39 24.87
CA ALA A 101 -9.00 7.09 24.24
C ALA A 101 -9.38 5.60 24.30
N ARG A 102 -8.73 4.79 25.15
CA ARG A 102 -9.00 3.36 25.28
C ARG A 102 -10.50 3.07 25.39
N GLY A 103 -10.97 2.13 24.58
CA GLY A 103 -12.38 1.70 24.57
C GLY A 103 -13.30 2.57 23.73
N ALA A 104 -12.85 3.73 23.22
CA ALA A 104 -13.62 4.56 22.29
C ALA A 104 -14.02 3.74 21.05
N ARG A 105 -15.32 3.79 20.70
CA ARG A 105 -15.88 3.03 19.58
C ARG A 105 -15.83 3.88 18.31
N LEU A 106 -14.93 3.54 17.42
CA LEU A 106 -14.76 4.17 16.13
C LEU A 106 -15.77 3.61 15.11
N VAL A 107 -16.16 4.45 14.16
CA VAL A 107 -17.04 4.06 13.05
C VAL A 107 -16.22 3.61 11.83
N ALA A 108 -16.79 2.73 11.01
CA ALA A 108 -16.25 2.33 9.72
C ALA A 108 -17.35 2.34 8.67
N ALA A 109 -16.99 2.42 7.38
CA ALA A 109 -17.95 2.32 6.30
C ALA A 109 -18.53 0.89 6.21
N GLU A 110 -19.85 0.78 6.01
CA GLU A 110 -20.54 -0.53 5.90
C GLU A 110 -20.24 -1.25 4.58
N ASP A 111 -19.91 -0.49 3.54
CA ASP A 111 -19.71 -1.01 2.18
C ASP A 111 -18.37 -1.72 1.96
N ALA A 112 -17.57 -1.91 3.02
CA ALA A 112 -16.26 -2.54 3.00
C ALA A 112 -15.24 -1.86 2.05
N THR A 113 -15.50 -0.61 1.63
CA THR A 113 -14.54 0.19 0.85
C THR A 113 -13.30 0.51 1.68
N THR A 114 -13.49 0.65 3.00
CA THR A 114 -12.40 0.75 3.97
C THR A 114 -12.31 -0.56 4.75
N ARG A 115 -11.17 -1.25 4.65
CA ARG A 115 -10.87 -2.41 5.49
C ARG A 115 -9.84 -2.02 6.54
N PRO A 116 -10.27 -1.60 7.73
CA PRO A 116 -9.34 -1.17 8.76
C PRO A 116 -8.48 -2.34 9.25
N MET A 117 -7.27 -2.03 9.69
CA MET A 117 -6.40 -3.00 10.37
C MET A 117 -7.15 -3.65 11.55
N MET A 118 -7.13 -4.97 11.63
CA MET A 118 -7.80 -5.71 12.70
C MET A 118 -7.24 -5.28 14.08
N GLU A 119 -8.11 -5.25 15.10
CA GLU A 119 -7.78 -4.80 16.45
C GLU A 119 -6.56 -5.54 17.05
N ASN A 120 -6.53 -6.88 16.93
CA ASN A 120 -5.43 -7.71 17.39
C ASN A 120 -4.12 -7.49 16.62
N VAL A 121 -4.20 -7.15 15.32
CA VAL A 121 -3.02 -6.82 14.50
C VAL A 121 -2.48 -5.46 14.92
N ARG A 122 -3.36 -4.48 15.09
CA ARG A 122 -3.00 -3.13 15.54
C ARG A 122 -2.35 -3.17 16.94
N GLU A 123 -2.94 -3.91 17.89
CA GLU A 123 -2.34 -4.14 19.20
C GLU A 123 -0.92 -4.69 19.10
N ALA A 124 -0.74 -5.78 18.37
CA ALA A 124 0.58 -6.40 18.17
C ALA A 124 1.60 -5.47 17.47
N VAL A 125 1.15 -4.62 16.54
CA VAL A 125 2.00 -3.60 15.91
C VAL A 125 2.51 -2.62 16.97
N PHE A 126 1.63 -2.05 17.76
CA PHE A 126 2.03 -1.08 18.78
C PHE A 126 2.89 -1.71 19.89
N ASP A 127 2.69 -2.97 20.24
CA ASP A 127 3.56 -3.69 21.19
C ASP A 127 4.97 -3.88 20.62
N MET A 128 5.08 -4.17 19.31
CA MET A 128 6.38 -4.24 18.64
C MET A 128 7.09 -2.88 18.58
N LEU A 129 6.34 -1.80 18.31
CA LEU A 129 6.88 -0.43 18.29
C LEU A 129 7.37 -0.01 19.68
N LEU A 130 6.59 -0.23 20.71
CA LEU A 130 6.99 0.07 22.09
C LEU A 130 8.22 -0.72 22.53
N SER A 131 8.28 -2.00 22.18
CA SER A 131 9.46 -2.83 22.46
C SER A 131 10.71 -2.35 21.72
N HIS A 132 10.57 -1.80 20.51
CA HIS A 132 11.66 -1.19 19.76
C HIS A 132 12.11 0.12 20.39
N GLU A 133 11.17 1.03 20.69
CA GLU A 133 11.42 2.32 21.32
C GLU A 133 12.14 2.17 22.68
N THR A 134 11.72 1.25 23.54
CA THR A 134 12.37 0.98 24.83
C THR A 134 13.83 0.58 24.66
N ARG A 135 14.17 -0.14 23.59
CA ARG A 135 15.55 -0.56 23.29
C ARG A 135 16.46 0.61 22.93
N TYR A 136 15.93 1.60 22.16
CA TYR A 136 16.71 2.71 21.62
C TYR A 136 16.74 3.94 22.56
N LEU A 137 15.68 4.14 23.33
CA LEU A 137 15.44 5.38 24.09
C LEU A 137 15.54 5.17 25.61
N GLY A 138 15.73 3.93 26.08
CA GLY A 138 15.72 3.58 27.48
C GLY A 138 14.32 3.66 28.10
N ASP A 139 14.18 3.19 29.35
CA ASP A 139 12.91 3.13 30.13
C ASP A 139 12.34 4.51 30.55
N ALA A 140 12.74 5.60 29.93
CA ALA A 140 12.32 6.95 30.27
C ALA A 140 10.80 7.20 30.15
N ALA A 141 10.08 6.33 29.43
CA ALA A 141 8.63 6.38 29.26
C ALA A 141 7.96 5.29 30.09
N GLY A 142 8.00 5.38 31.38
CA GLY A 142 7.28 4.44 32.26
C GLY A 142 5.85 4.19 31.78
N GLY A 143 5.54 2.94 31.42
CA GLY A 143 4.19 2.50 31.13
C GLY A 143 3.79 2.25 29.69
N GLY A 144 4.71 2.03 28.76
CA GLY A 144 4.37 1.54 27.40
C GLY A 144 3.63 2.54 26.52
N MET A 145 3.87 3.84 26.67
CA MET A 145 3.27 4.93 25.92
C MET A 145 4.33 5.90 25.40
N PHE A 146 4.08 6.58 24.28
CA PHE A 146 4.95 7.60 23.68
C PHE A 146 4.90 8.95 24.42
N LEU A 147 4.74 8.94 25.75
CA LEU A 147 4.56 10.13 26.56
C LEU A 147 5.84 10.95 26.71
N GLY A 148 5.67 12.28 26.74
CA GLY A 148 6.76 13.22 27.01
C GLY A 148 7.58 13.64 25.78
N ARG A 149 7.33 13.10 24.61
CA ARG A 149 7.97 13.48 23.35
C ARG A 149 6.95 14.09 22.38
N LYS A 150 7.38 15.07 21.60
CA LYS A 150 6.55 15.67 20.53
C LYS A 150 6.64 14.84 19.25
N LEU A 151 6.31 13.55 19.37
CA LEU A 151 6.34 12.62 18.24
C LEU A 151 5.22 12.92 17.25
N ARG A 152 5.52 12.70 15.95
CA ARG A 152 4.62 12.94 14.82
C ARG A 152 4.36 11.63 14.07
N TRP A 153 3.10 11.39 13.73
CA TRP A 153 2.63 10.21 13.02
C TRP A 153 2.02 10.59 11.68
N LEU A 154 2.41 9.92 10.61
CA LEU A 154 1.78 10.01 9.30
C LEU A 154 1.05 8.70 8.99
N ASP A 155 -0.27 8.77 8.77
CA ASP A 155 -1.13 7.64 8.44
C ASP A 155 -1.54 7.72 6.96
N LEU A 156 -0.84 6.97 6.09
CA LEU A 156 -1.09 6.91 4.66
C LEU A 156 -2.15 5.84 4.36
N TYR A 157 -3.11 6.19 3.50
CA TYR A 157 -4.33 5.41 3.25
C TYR A 157 -5.15 5.25 4.53
N ALA A 158 -5.37 6.36 5.23
CA ALA A 158 -5.85 6.38 6.61
C ALA A 158 -7.23 5.73 6.81
N GLY A 159 -8.11 5.76 5.82
CA GLY A 159 -9.44 5.16 5.89
C GLY A 159 -10.20 5.61 7.14
N THR A 160 -10.36 4.72 8.10
CA THR A 160 -11.01 5.01 9.39
C THR A 160 -10.16 5.86 10.34
N GLY A 161 -8.86 6.03 10.06
CA GLY A 161 -7.89 6.67 10.94
C GLY A 161 -7.50 5.82 12.15
N SER A 162 -7.89 4.54 12.19
CA SER A 162 -7.75 3.72 13.40
C SER A 162 -6.32 3.52 13.86
N VAL A 163 -5.34 3.53 12.95
CA VAL A 163 -3.91 3.36 13.28
C VAL A 163 -3.33 4.65 13.86
N GLY A 164 -3.49 5.78 13.18
CA GLY A 164 -3.04 7.08 13.68
C GLY A 164 -3.76 7.50 14.96
N ILE A 165 -5.07 7.23 15.09
CA ILE A 165 -5.82 7.49 16.34
C ILE A 165 -5.30 6.64 17.50
N GLU A 166 -4.96 5.38 17.28
CA GLU A 166 -4.32 4.53 18.28
C GLU A 166 -2.98 5.11 18.74
N ALA A 167 -2.16 5.60 17.78
CA ALA A 167 -0.88 6.26 18.06
C ALA A 167 -1.08 7.50 18.95
N MET A 168 -2.01 8.37 18.57
CA MET A 168 -2.33 9.59 19.35
C MET A 168 -2.91 9.26 20.73
N SER A 169 -3.75 8.24 20.83
CA SER A 169 -4.25 7.73 22.11
C SER A 169 -3.12 7.27 23.02
N ARG A 170 -2.05 6.70 22.47
CA ARG A 170 -0.86 6.23 23.18
C ARG A 170 0.16 7.34 23.46
N GLY A 171 -0.10 8.58 23.04
CA GLY A 171 0.71 9.75 23.43
C GLY A 171 1.49 10.41 22.30
N VAL A 172 1.35 9.99 21.06
CA VAL A 172 1.84 10.75 19.89
C VAL A 172 1.17 12.12 19.89
N ALA A 173 1.96 13.18 19.71
CA ALA A 173 1.51 14.55 19.88
C ALA A 173 0.69 15.07 18.70
N GLU A 174 1.02 14.65 17.48
CA GLU A 174 0.40 15.12 16.23
C GLU A 174 0.25 13.97 15.24
N GLY A 175 -0.94 13.82 14.65
CA GLY A 175 -1.24 12.82 13.64
C GLY A 175 -1.67 13.47 12.33
N HIS A 176 -1.04 13.09 11.21
CA HIS A 176 -1.45 13.47 9.87
C HIS A 176 -2.08 12.26 9.18
N PHE A 177 -3.23 12.48 8.54
CA PHE A 177 -4.05 11.44 7.93
C PHE A 177 -4.25 11.76 6.45
N VAL A 178 -3.80 10.89 5.56
CA VAL A 178 -3.97 11.04 4.11
C VAL A 178 -5.01 10.04 3.63
N GLU A 179 -6.16 10.55 3.15
CA GLU A 179 -7.27 9.76 2.67
C GLU A 179 -7.88 10.41 1.41
N ALA A 180 -8.04 9.64 0.35
CA ALA A 180 -8.52 10.16 -0.93
C ALA A 180 -10.05 10.29 -1.00
N ASP A 181 -10.77 9.42 -0.29
CA ASP A 181 -12.23 9.39 -0.32
C ASP A 181 -12.84 10.49 0.58
N ALA A 182 -13.29 11.58 -0.02
CA ALA A 182 -13.90 12.70 0.71
C ALA A 182 -15.13 12.29 1.53
N TRP A 183 -15.88 11.26 1.10
CA TRP A 183 -16.99 10.72 1.89
C TRP A 183 -16.46 10.03 3.15
N CYS A 184 -15.40 9.23 3.03
CA CYS A 184 -14.72 8.57 4.16
C CYS A 184 -14.17 9.61 5.13
N VAL A 185 -13.53 10.66 4.63
CA VAL A 185 -13.02 11.77 5.45
C VAL A 185 -14.16 12.40 6.26
N SER A 186 -15.26 12.77 5.62
CA SER A 186 -16.34 13.52 6.26
C SER A 186 -17.21 12.68 7.19
N ASN A 187 -17.44 11.39 6.84
CA ASN A 187 -18.42 10.55 7.53
C ASN A 187 -17.77 9.50 8.47
N VAL A 188 -16.45 9.29 8.35
CA VAL A 188 -15.75 8.27 9.12
C VAL A 188 -14.54 8.87 9.85
N LEU A 189 -13.54 9.38 9.14
CA LEU A 189 -12.27 9.83 9.73
C LEU A 189 -12.43 11.01 10.71
N GLN A 190 -13.06 12.11 10.26
CA GLN A 190 -13.29 13.27 11.13
C GLN A 190 -14.18 12.97 12.34
N PRO A 191 -15.32 12.23 12.21
CA PRO A 191 -16.05 11.73 13.36
C PRO A 191 -15.21 10.89 14.31
N ASN A 192 -14.33 10.01 13.82
CA ASN A 192 -13.45 9.17 14.63
C ASN A 192 -12.44 10.00 15.44
N LEU A 193 -11.84 11.02 14.82
CA LEU A 193 -10.96 11.96 15.53
C LEU A 193 -11.68 12.68 16.67
N ALA A 194 -12.94 13.09 16.44
CA ALA A 194 -13.77 13.72 17.47
C ALA A 194 -14.13 12.72 18.59
N ILE A 195 -14.53 11.49 18.26
CA ILE A 195 -14.88 10.42 19.22
C ILE A 195 -13.67 10.10 20.11
N ALA A 196 -12.45 10.08 19.55
CA ALA A 196 -11.22 9.79 20.26
C ALA A 196 -10.65 11.00 21.03
N GLY A 197 -11.26 12.20 20.90
CA GLY A 197 -10.74 13.43 21.50
C GLY A 197 -9.43 13.91 20.88
N CYS A 198 -9.15 13.54 19.62
CA CYS A 198 -7.91 13.84 18.92
C CYS A 198 -8.07 14.92 17.83
N LYS A 199 -9.23 15.61 17.76
CA LYS A 199 -9.56 16.53 16.67
C LYS A 199 -8.55 17.66 16.49
N ASP A 200 -8.06 18.24 17.60
CA ASP A 200 -7.16 19.39 17.58
C ASP A 200 -5.70 19.02 17.26
N GLN A 201 -5.37 17.73 17.35
CA GLN A 201 -4.04 17.17 17.10
C GLN A 201 -3.96 16.41 15.77
N GLY A 202 -5.11 16.21 15.12
CA GLY A 202 -5.23 15.48 13.86
C GLY A 202 -5.34 16.41 12.66
N VAL A 203 -4.42 16.31 11.72
CA VAL A 203 -4.44 17.04 10.44
C VAL A 203 -4.88 16.10 9.34
N VAL A 204 -5.95 16.43 8.62
CA VAL A 204 -6.51 15.57 7.56
C VAL A 204 -6.20 16.16 6.17
N HIS A 205 -5.61 15.35 5.31
CA HIS A 205 -5.29 15.66 3.92
C HIS A 205 -6.20 14.85 3.00
N THR A 206 -7.22 15.51 2.41
CA THR A 206 -8.18 14.86 1.49
C THR A 206 -7.62 14.83 0.08
N GLN A 207 -6.72 13.88 -0.19
CA GLN A 207 -6.06 13.66 -1.48
C GLN A 207 -5.47 12.24 -1.54
N THR A 208 -5.04 11.81 -2.73
CA THR A 208 -4.34 10.53 -2.86
C THR A 208 -2.96 10.59 -2.20
N VAL A 209 -2.43 9.43 -1.80
CA VAL A 209 -1.10 9.32 -1.18
C VAL A 209 -0.02 9.79 -2.14
N GLU A 210 -0.11 9.39 -3.41
CA GLU A 210 0.84 9.77 -4.46
C GLU A 210 0.93 11.30 -4.60
N LYS A 211 -0.24 11.97 -4.68
CA LYS A 211 -0.31 13.43 -4.77
C LYS A 211 0.22 14.12 -3.52
N PHE A 212 -0.07 13.57 -2.33
CA PHE A 212 0.46 14.11 -1.08
C PHE A 212 1.98 14.02 -1.02
N MET A 213 2.54 12.87 -1.40
CA MET A 213 3.99 12.65 -1.40
C MET A 213 4.70 13.49 -2.48
N GLU A 214 4.11 13.63 -3.67
CA GLU A 214 4.61 14.53 -4.73
C GLU A 214 4.62 15.99 -4.26
N ASN A 215 3.54 16.44 -3.62
CA ASN A 215 3.46 17.78 -3.03
C ASN A 215 4.54 18.00 -1.98
N ALA A 216 4.87 16.98 -1.17
CA ALA A 216 5.91 17.06 -0.17
C ALA A 216 7.32 17.16 -0.76
N VAL A 217 7.58 16.54 -1.91
CA VAL A 217 8.84 16.72 -2.66
C VAL A 217 8.98 18.17 -3.15
N ASN A 218 7.91 18.73 -3.70
CA ASN A 218 7.90 20.11 -4.23
C ASN A 218 7.87 21.17 -3.11
N ASN A 219 7.24 20.86 -1.99
CA ASN A 219 7.13 21.73 -0.81
C ASN A 219 7.23 20.90 0.48
N PRO A 220 8.43 20.66 1.01
CA PRO A 220 8.64 19.87 2.23
C PRO A 220 7.90 20.40 3.47
N GLN A 221 7.47 21.67 3.44
CA GLN A 221 6.72 22.28 4.54
C GLN A 221 5.21 21.97 4.50
N VAL A 222 4.71 21.29 3.46
CA VAL A 222 3.27 20.96 3.33
C VAL A 222 2.69 20.19 4.53
N ALA A 223 3.53 19.40 5.17
CA ALA A 223 3.20 18.63 6.37
C ALA A 223 3.93 19.12 7.64
N GLY A 224 4.55 20.30 7.60
CA GLY A 224 5.26 20.86 8.77
C GLY A 224 6.58 20.15 9.12
N GLY A 225 7.16 19.35 8.22
CA GLY A 225 8.42 18.63 8.42
C GLY A 225 8.30 17.11 8.40
N THR A 226 9.32 16.42 8.89
CA THR A 226 9.43 14.95 8.91
C THR A 226 8.53 14.29 9.97
N PHE A 227 8.37 12.98 9.87
CA PHE A 227 7.59 12.16 10.80
C PHE A 227 8.47 11.10 11.49
N ASP A 228 8.21 10.87 12.77
CA ASP A 228 8.86 9.80 13.53
C ASP A 228 8.31 8.43 13.15
N PHE A 229 7.01 8.36 12.85
CA PHE A 229 6.33 7.14 12.45
C PHE A 229 5.50 7.36 11.19
N VAL A 230 5.51 6.39 10.28
CA VAL A 230 4.65 6.36 9.10
C VAL A 230 3.96 5.00 9.02
N SER A 231 2.62 4.98 9.07
CA SER A 231 1.81 3.79 8.76
C SER A 231 1.33 3.83 7.32
N VAL A 232 1.35 2.66 6.68
CA VAL A 232 1.00 2.48 5.27
C VAL A 232 0.09 1.28 5.14
N THR A 233 -1.20 1.53 4.93
CA THR A 233 -2.24 0.48 4.88
C THR A 233 -3.06 0.58 3.60
N PRO A 234 -2.44 0.34 2.43
CA PRO A 234 -3.08 0.54 1.14
C PRO A 234 -4.20 -0.47 0.89
N PRO A 235 -5.20 -0.14 0.06
CA PRO A 235 -6.26 -1.09 -0.30
C PRO A 235 -5.71 -2.26 -1.11
N TYR A 236 -6.05 -3.51 -0.68
CA TYR A 236 -5.76 -4.70 -1.48
C TYR A 236 -6.78 -4.84 -2.62
N PRO A 237 -6.44 -5.24 -3.80
CA PRO A 237 -5.21 -5.78 -4.40
C PRO A 237 -4.44 -4.78 -5.29
N GLU A 238 -4.74 -3.49 -5.24
CA GLU A 238 -4.34 -2.48 -6.22
C GLU A 238 -2.98 -1.84 -5.92
N ALA A 239 -2.39 -2.10 -4.75
CA ALA A 239 -1.15 -1.47 -4.33
C ALA A 239 0.08 -2.15 -4.97
N ASP A 240 0.93 -1.34 -5.62
CA ASP A 240 2.29 -1.68 -6.01
C ASP A 240 3.25 -1.33 -4.87
N TYR A 241 3.70 -2.36 -4.13
CA TYR A 241 4.55 -2.17 -2.96
C TYR A 241 5.97 -1.78 -3.32
N THR A 242 6.44 -2.11 -4.53
CA THR A 242 7.73 -1.68 -5.03
C THR A 242 7.74 -0.17 -5.26
N ALA A 243 6.78 0.35 -6.01
CA ALA A 243 6.62 1.79 -6.24
C ALA A 243 6.39 2.56 -4.93
N LEU A 244 5.65 1.97 -3.99
CA LEU A 244 5.38 2.56 -2.68
C LEU A 244 6.65 2.69 -1.83
N LEU A 245 7.50 1.67 -1.80
CA LEU A 245 8.79 1.74 -1.12
C LEU A 245 9.75 2.75 -1.80
N ASP A 246 9.74 2.84 -3.13
CA ASP A 246 10.52 3.85 -3.87
C ASP A 246 10.07 5.28 -3.52
N MET A 247 8.78 5.50 -3.43
CA MET A 247 8.20 6.79 -3.04
C MET A 247 8.58 7.17 -1.59
N LEU A 248 8.51 6.22 -0.65
CA LEU A 248 8.86 6.44 0.75
C LEU A 248 10.35 6.74 0.93
N GLN A 249 11.25 5.97 0.29
CA GLN A 249 12.69 6.14 0.45
C GLN A 249 13.21 7.47 -0.10
N SER A 250 12.51 8.05 -1.08
CA SER A 250 12.86 9.35 -1.70
C SER A 250 12.13 10.53 -1.06
N SER A 251 11.25 10.29 -0.11
CA SER A 251 10.41 11.32 0.49
C SER A 251 11.17 12.19 1.50
N PRO A 252 11.03 13.53 1.41
CA PRO A 252 11.57 14.44 2.42
C PRO A 252 10.84 14.36 3.77
N LEU A 253 9.73 13.61 3.86
CA LEU A 253 8.97 13.39 5.11
C LEU A 253 9.53 12.25 5.95
N VAL A 254 10.41 11.43 5.38
CA VAL A 254 11.07 10.28 6.03
C VAL A 254 12.52 10.65 6.34
N HIS A 255 12.96 10.46 7.58
CA HIS A 255 14.34 10.67 8.01
C HIS A 255 14.98 9.35 8.49
N PRO A 256 16.30 9.30 8.72
CA PRO A 256 16.99 8.05 9.08
C PRO A 256 16.48 7.35 10.36
N ASP A 257 15.82 8.09 11.26
CA ASP A 257 15.26 7.54 12.50
C ASP A 257 13.74 7.28 12.40
N THR A 258 13.12 7.47 11.21
CA THR A 258 11.71 7.19 11.00
C THR A 258 11.44 5.69 11.12
N VAL A 259 10.33 5.32 11.73
CA VAL A 259 9.84 3.95 11.75
C VAL A 259 8.64 3.82 10.79
N LEU A 260 8.76 2.93 9.78
CA LEU A 260 7.69 2.62 8.84
C LEU A 260 6.96 1.34 9.28
N VAL A 261 5.64 1.38 9.26
CA VAL A 261 4.76 0.22 9.49
C VAL A 261 3.95 -0.03 8.22
N ILE A 262 4.21 -1.11 7.51
CA ILE A 262 3.57 -1.40 6.23
C ILE A 262 2.73 -2.67 6.35
N GLU A 263 1.40 -2.53 6.19
CA GLU A 263 0.49 -3.66 6.06
C GLU A 263 0.40 -4.11 4.60
N TYR A 264 0.56 -5.41 4.35
CA TYR A 264 0.56 -5.95 3.00
C TYR A 264 0.00 -7.37 2.91
N PRO A 265 -0.56 -7.81 1.76
CA PRO A 265 -1.05 -9.17 1.59
C PRO A 265 0.10 -10.17 1.44
N LYS A 266 -0.12 -11.41 1.87
CA LYS A 266 0.90 -12.48 1.78
C LYS A 266 1.51 -12.62 0.38
N LYS A 267 0.74 -12.37 -0.69
CA LYS A 267 1.18 -12.49 -2.09
C LYS A 267 2.25 -11.45 -2.49
N ALA A 268 2.29 -10.30 -1.82
CA ALA A 268 3.26 -9.23 -2.09
C ALA A 268 4.56 -9.37 -1.26
N ARG A 269 4.82 -10.53 -0.66
CA ARG A 269 6.00 -10.75 0.18
C ARG A 269 7.31 -10.48 -0.55
N ASP A 270 7.40 -10.88 -1.79
CA ASP A 270 8.63 -10.79 -2.59
C ASP A 270 8.89 -9.35 -3.09
N GLU A 271 7.89 -8.48 -3.05
CA GLU A 271 8.01 -7.03 -3.31
C GLU A 271 8.60 -6.28 -2.10
N MET A 272 8.52 -6.87 -0.88
CA MET A 272 8.95 -6.22 0.36
C MET A 272 10.46 -6.40 0.55
N ARG A 273 11.23 -5.42 0.09
CA ARG A 273 12.71 -5.37 0.18
C ARG A 273 13.18 -5.38 1.64
N GLU A 274 14.44 -5.74 1.87
CA GLU A 274 15.08 -5.68 3.20
C GLU A 274 15.37 -4.24 3.65
N MET A 275 15.45 -3.29 2.68
CA MET A 275 15.74 -1.89 2.96
C MET A 275 14.73 -0.96 2.26
N CYS A 276 14.43 0.17 2.89
CA CYS A 276 13.71 1.32 2.33
C CYS A 276 14.54 2.58 2.61
N GLY A 277 15.37 2.99 1.64
CA GLY A 277 16.38 4.01 1.85
C GLY A 277 17.36 3.61 2.99
N PRO A 278 17.55 4.45 4.01
CA PRO A 278 18.41 4.14 5.15
C PRO A 278 17.77 3.19 6.18
N LEU A 279 16.48 2.90 6.05
CA LEU A 279 15.73 2.11 7.02
C LEU A 279 15.82 0.61 6.70
N ILE A 280 16.02 -0.22 7.72
CA ILE A 280 16.16 -1.66 7.59
C ILE A 280 14.91 -2.35 8.11
N LYS A 281 14.45 -3.39 7.40
CA LYS A 281 13.31 -4.21 7.82
C LYS A 281 13.71 -5.09 9.01
N PHE A 282 13.36 -4.68 10.23
CA PHE A 282 13.72 -5.41 11.44
C PHE A 282 12.59 -6.32 11.96
N ARG A 283 11.37 -6.21 11.42
CA ARG A 283 10.24 -7.11 11.71
C ARG A 283 9.44 -7.38 10.45
N ASP A 284 8.96 -8.62 10.33
CA ASP A 284 7.99 -9.05 9.33
C ASP A 284 7.14 -10.18 9.91
N ARG A 285 5.90 -9.87 10.28
CA ARG A 285 4.99 -10.79 10.97
C ARG A 285 3.75 -11.09 10.14
N LYS A 286 3.29 -12.35 10.21
CA LYS A 286 2.10 -12.82 9.50
C LYS A 286 0.89 -12.88 10.46
N TYR A 287 -0.23 -12.32 10.00
CA TYR A 287 -1.52 -12.34 10.68
C TYR A 287 -2.60 -12.84 9.70
N GLY A 288 -2.82 -14.16 9.68
CA GLY A 288 -3.74 -14.76 8.71
C GLY A 288 -3.31 -14.56 7.25
N ARG A 289 -4.08 -13.78 6.50
CA ARG A 289 -3.80 -13.43 5.09
C ARG A 289 -2.99 -12.14 4.93
N THR A 290 -2.86 -11.38 5.98
CA THR A 290 -2.13 -10.12 6.07
C THR A 290 -0.74 -10.33 6.69
N ARG A 291 0.21 -9.50 6.31
CA ARG A 291 1.52 -9.37 6.94
C ARG A 291 1.75 -7.92 7.31
N VAL A 292 2.62 -7.69 8.29
CA VAL A 292 3.10 -6.38 8.68
C VAL A 292 4.62 -6.40 8.67
N ALA A 293 5.22 -5.54 7.86
CA ALA A 293 6.65 -5.24 7.89
C ALA A 293 6.89 -3.95 8.67
N ILE A 294 7.95 -3.92 9.47
CA ILE A 294 8.38 -2.73 10.18
C ILE A 294 9.83 -2.45 9.80
N TYR A 295 10.06 -1.24 9.31
CA TYR A 295 11.38 -0.71 8.96
C TYR A 295 11.75 0.40 9.94
N GLY A 296 13.03 0.57 10.19
CA GLY A 296 13.52 1.62 11.07
C GLY A 296 15.04 1.62 11.17
N PRO A 297 15.62 2.44 12.05
CA PRO A 297 17.04 2.39 12.38
C PRO A 297 17.39 1.05 13.06
N LEU A 298 18.63 0.62 12.92
CA LEU A 298 19.17 -0.58 13.61
C LEU A 298 19.56 -0.28 15.05
#